data_ef74f0a0a5c7f99c7e0266b07d27729f
#
_entry.id   ef74f0a0a5c7f99c7e0266b07d27729f
#
_cell.length_a   1.000
_cell.length_b   1.000
_cell.length_c   1.000
_cell.angle_alpha   90.00
_cell.angle_beta   90.00
_cell.angle_gamma   90.00
#
_symmetry.space_group_name_H-M   'P 1'
#
loop_
_entity.id
_entity.type
_entity.pdbx_description
1 polymer ?
#
loop_
_entity_poly.entity_id
_entity_poly.type
_entity_poly.pdbx_seq_one_letter_code
_entity_poly.pdbx_strand_id
1 'polypeptide(L)'
;RTTSSAASDVYKRQFQSNAEHEIVEKIHAAKEDNVSKILMNPGAFTHTSISIRDALIGVGIPFYEIHISNIFAREEFRHKSYFSDIAEGVVCGMGTKGYEFALEKAINSN
;
A
#
# COMPACT_ATOMS: atom_id res chain seq x y z
N ARG A 1 -3.42 13.64 7.03
CA ARG A 1 -4.73 14.22 6.80
C ARG A 1 -5.83 13.32 7.39
N THR A 2 -6.76 13.93 8.06
CA THR A 2 -7.82 13.20 8.75
C THR A 2 -9.15 13.39 8.03
N THR A 3 -9.87 12.31 7.86
CA THR A 3 -11.22 12.33 7.34
C THR A 3 -12.06 11.45 8.25
N SER A 4 -13.17 11.97 8.71
CA SER A 4 -14.07 11.17 9.51
C SER A 4 -15.51 11.39 9.07
N SER A 5 -16.33 10.39 9.30
CA SER A 5 -17.75 10.48 9.04
C SER A 5 -18.49 9.99 10.26
N ALA A 6 -19.76 10.42 10.37
CA ALA A 6 -20.57 10.02 11.50
C ALA A 6 -20.73 8.50 11.57
N ALA A 7 -20.65 7.84 10.43
CA ALA A 7 -20.93 6.41 10.38
C ALA A 7 -19.70 5.55 10.63
N SER A 8 -18.51 6.03 10.34
CA SER A 8 -17.38 5.12 10.34
C SER A 8 -16.07 5.70 10.84
N ASP A 9 -15.99 6.97 11.13
CA ASP A 9 -14.76 7.56 11.69
C ASP A 9 -13.50 7.08 11.00
N VAL A 10 -13.39 7.37 9.71
CA VAL A 10 -12.22 6.99 8.94
C VAL A 10 -11.11 8.01 9.18
N TYR A 11 -9.98 7.53 9.67
CA TYR A 11 -8.80 8.35 9.87
C TYR A 11 -7.74 7.94 8.84
N LYS A 12 -7.26 8.91 8.09
CA LYS A 12 -6.35 8.65 6.98
C LYS A 12 -5.13 9.55 7.06
N ARG A 13 -3.96 8.96 6.96
CA ARG A 13 -2.71 9.69 6.82
C ARG A 13 -2.08 9.35 5.49
N GLN A 14 -1.35 10.30 4.95
CA GLN A 14 -0.64 10.10 3.69
C GLN A 14 0.84 10.35 3.88
N PHE A 15 1.64 9.61 3.13
CA PHE A 15 3.08 9.75 3.15
C PHE A 15 3.60 9.44 1.77
N GLN A 16 4.57 10.21 1.31
CA GLN A 16 5.20 9.98 0.02
C GLN A 16 6.70 10.21 0.14
N SER A 17 7.49 9.29 -0.45
CA SER A 17 8.94 9.43 -0.43
C SER A 17 9.53 8.60 -1.56
N ASN A 18 10.65 9.07 -2.10
CA ASN A 18 11.43 8.31 -3.06
C ASN A 18 12.60 7.58 -2.38
N ALA A 19 12.68 7.67 -1.06
CA ALA A 19 13.76 7.04 -0.31
C ALA A 19 13.24 5.77 0.34
N GLU A 20 13.88 4.65 -0.01
CA GLU A 20 13.46 3.35 0.50
C GLU A 20 13.48 3.31 2.02
N HIS A 21 14.52 3.87 2.65
CA HIS A 21 14.63 3.82 4.10
C HIS A 21 13.51 4.60 4.79
N GLU A 22 13.06 5.70 4.18
CA GLU A 22 11.96 6.47 4.76
C GLU A 22 10.65 5.71 4.71
N ILE A 23 10.45 4.95 3.62
CA ILE A 23 9.26 4.12 3.49
C ILE A 23 9.27 3.02 4.54
N VAL A 24 10.41 2.38 4.73
CA VAL A 24 10.57 1.33 5.74
C VAL A 24 10.28 1.90 7.14
N GLU A 25 10.84 3.07 7.44
CA GLU A 25 10.62 3.70 8.74
C GLU A 25 9.15 4.05 8.94
N LYS A 26 8.49 4.50 7.88
CA LYS A 26 7.08 4.86 7.97
C LYS A 26 6.22 3.62 8.22
N ILE A 27 6.56 2.50 7.60
CA ILE A 27 5.87 1.24 7.85
C ILE A 27 6.03 0.83 9.32
N HIS A 28 7.24 0.94 9.84
CA HIS A 28 7.48 0.62 11.25
C HIS A 28 6.67 1.55 12.16
N ALA A 29 6.63 2.85 11.83
CA ALA A 29 5.87 3.81 12.61
C ALA A 29 4.37 3.52 12.57
N ALA A 30 3.88 2.95 11.48
CA ALA A 30 2.47 2.61 11.37
C ALA A 30 2.05 1.64 12.46
N LYS A 31 2.92 0.71 12.82
CA LYS A 31 2.63 -0.23 13.90
C LYS A 31 2.57 0.50 15.24
N GLU A 32 3.52 1.41 15.48
CA GLU A 32 3.53 2.21 16.72
C GLU A 32 2.26 3.05 16.84
N ASP A 33 1.76 3.53 15.71
CA ASP A 33 0.60 4.41 15.67
C ASP A 33 -0.73 3.65 15.59
N ASN A 34 -0.69 2.33 15.68
CA ASN A 34 -1.88 1.48 15.66
C ASN A 34 -2.69 1.64 14.38
N VAL A 35 -2.00 1.80 13.26
CA VAL A 35 -2.65 1.84 11.94
C VAL A 35 -3.24 0.48 11.64
N SER A 36 -4.49 0.45 11.19
CA SER A 36 -5.19 -0.82 10.96
C SER A 36 -5.03 -1.35 9.54
N LYS A 37 -4.81 -0.48 8.57
CA LYS A 37 -4.66 -0.87 7.17
C LYS A 37 -3.68 0.07 6.49
N ILE A 38 -2.92 -0.45 5.52
CA ILE A 38 -2.00 0.33 4.73
C ILE A 38 -2.41 0.21 3.27
N LEU A 39 -2.51 1.34 2.58
CA LEU A 39 -2.69 1.38 1.14
C LEU A 39 -1.37 1.88 0.56
N MET A 40 -0.76 1.09 -0.31
CA MET A 40 0.57 1.42 -0.77
C MET A 40 0.70 1.35 -2.27
N ASN A 41 1.22 2.44 -2.85
CA ASN A 41 1.70 2.44 -4.23
C ASN A 41 3.23 2.44 -4.16
N PRO A 42 3.86 1.28 -4.32
CA PRO A 42 5.31 1.19 -4.13
C PRO A 42 6.10 1.67 -5.34
N GLY A 43 5.45 1.98 -6.46
CA GLY A 43 6.15 2.44 -7.65
C GLY A 43 7.17 1.41 -8.10
N ALA A 44 8.35 1.90 -8.48
CA ALA A 44 9.42 1.01 -8.96
C ALA A 44 9.96 0.09 -7.87
N PHE A 45 9.80 0.43 -6.60
CA PHE A 45 10.23 -0.45 -5.52
C PHE A 45 9.48 -1.77 -5.50
N THR A 46 8.34 -1.85 -6.18
CA THR A 46 7.59 -3.08 -6.35
C THR A 46 8.47 -4.21 -6.85
N HIS A 47 9.41 -3.87 -7.71
CA HIS A 47 10.21 -4.85 -8.44
C HIS A 47 11.62 -5.00 -7.88
N THR A 48 11.96 -4.26 -6.83
CA THR A 48 13.34 -4.22 -6.35
C THR A 48 13.49 -4.32 -4.83
N SER A 49 12.48 -3.95 -4.04
CA SER A 49 12.71 -3.73 -2.61
C SER A 49 12.30 -4.92 -1.76
N ILE A 50 13.31 -5.68 -1.37
CA ILE A 50 13.13 -6.71 -0.37
C ILE A 50 12.98 -6.09 1.02
N SER A 51 13.64 -4.95 1.26
CA SER A 51 13.55 -4.26 2.56
C SER A 51 12.13 -3.84 2.88
N ILE A 52 11.41 -3.29 1.89
CA ILE A 52 10.03 -2.90 2.11
C ILE A 52 9.16 -4.13 2.35
N ARG A 53 9.39 -5.20 1.59
CA ARG A 53 8.68 -6.46 1.81
C ARG A 53 8.86 -6.95 3.23
N ASP A 54 10.09 -6.94 3.71
CA ASP A 54 10.39 -7.42 5.05
C ASP A 54 9.74 -6.55 6.11
N ALA A 55 9.70 -5.23 5.89
CA ALA A 55 9.03 -4.33 6.83
C ALA A 55 7.54 -4.62 6.91
N LEU A 56 6.90 -4.86 5.77
CA LEU A 56 5.48 -5.17 5.74
C LEU A 56 5.17 -6.47 6.47
N ILE A 57 5.99 -7.48 6.26
CA ILE A 57 5.83 -8.75 6.98
C ILE A 57 6.04 -8.53 8.47
N GLY A 58 7.05 -7.75 8.83
CA GLY A 58 7.41 -7.55 10.22
C GLY A 58 6.32 -6.85 11.04
N VAL A 59 5.65 -5.86 10.45
CA VAL A 59 4.60 -5.16 11.19
C VAL A 59 3.28 -5.93 11.18
N GLY A 60 3.04 -6.78 10.18
CA GLY A 60 1.85 -7.60 10.12
C GLY A 60 0.55 -6.85 9.89
N ILE A 61 0.61 -5.59 9.47
CA ILE A 61 -0.60 -4.81 9.19
C ILE A 61 -1.10 -5.19 7.79
N PRO A 62 -2.38 -5.52 7.63
CA PRO A 62 -2.91 -5.81 6.30
C PRO A 62 -2.72 -4.63 5.36
N PHE A 63 -2.28 -4.90 4.13
CA PHE A 63 -2.06 -3.82 3.19
C PHE A 63 -2.60 -4.18 1.82
N TYR A 64 -2.86 -3.14 1.03
CA TYR A 64 -3.35 -3.26 -0.34
C TYR A 64 -2.33 -2.62 -1.26
N GLU A 65 -1.95 -3.35 -2.29
CA GLU A 65 -0.97 -2.90 -3.27
C GLU A 65 -1.70 -2.21 -4.41
N ILE A 66 -1.26 -1.01 -4.78
CA ILE A 66 -1.93 -0.20 -5.80
C ILE A 66 -0.92 0.20 -6.85
N HIS A 67 -1.27 -0.04 -8.10
CA HIS A 67 -0.50 0.42 -9.26
C HIS A 67 -1.41 1.23 -10.15
N ILE A 68 -1.00 2.46 -10.46
CA ILE A 68 -1.79 3.35 -11.32
C ILE A 68 -1.85 2.81 -12.73
N SER A 69 -0.70 2.38 -13.27
CA SER A 69 -0.63 1.83 -14.63
C SER A 69 -0.84 0.32 -14.60
N ASN A 70 -1.17 -0.22 -15.77
CA ASN A 70 -1.22 -1.68 -15.92
C ASN A 70 0.20 -2.18 -16.12
N ILE A 71 0.79 -2.69 -15.05
CA ILE A 71 2.19 -3.14 -15.07
C ILE A 71 2.39 -4.33 -16.01
N PHE A 72 1.34 -5.07 -16.31
CA PHE A 72 1.43 -6.22 -17.21
C PHE A 72 1.47 -5.81 -18.67
N ALA A 73 1.17 -4.55 -18.98
CA ALA A 73 1.29 -3.99 -20.31
C ALA A 73 2.62 -3.26 -20.51
N ARG A 74 3.50 -3.35 -19.53
CA ARG A 74 4.80 -2.69 -19.56
C ARG A 74 5.90 -3.74 -19.68
N GLU A 75 7.15 -3.34 -19.40
CA GLU A 75 8.30 -4.25 -19.55
C GLU A 75 8.15 -5.47 -18.66
N GLU A 76 8.70 -6.58 -19.13
CA GLU A 76 8.55 -7.85 -18.41
C GLU A 76 9.04 -7.78 -16.97
N PHE A 77 10.08 -6.99 -16.68
CA PHE A 77 10.61 -6.91 -15.32
C PHE A 77 9.62 -6.27 -14.35
N ARG A 78 8.57 -5.61 -14.86
CA ARG A 78 7.53 -5.01 -14.02
C ARG A 78 6.41 -5.98 -13.68
N HIS A 79 6.43 -7.18 -14.26
CA HIS A 79 5.33 -8.11 -14.05
C HIS A 79 5.40 -8.80 -12.70
N LYS A 80 6.57 -8.83 -12.08
CA LYS A 80 6.74 -9.48 -10.79
C LYS A 80 6.77 -8.45 -9.67
N SER A 81 5.95 -8.68 -8.66
CA SER A 81 5.90 -7.84 -7.47
C SER A 81 6.47 -8.60 -6.28
N TYR A 82 7.26 -7.91 -5.48
CA TYR A 82 7.73 -8.46 -4.22
C TYR A 82 6.67 -8.37 -3.12
N PHE A 83 5.49 -7.82 -3.43
CA PHE A 83 4.48 -7.56 -2.40
C PHE A 83 3.16 -8.28 -2.64
N SER A 84 2.87 -8.67 -3.88
CA SER A 84 1.53 -9.17 -4.20
C SER A 84 1.16 -10.44 -3.45
N ASP A 85 2.14 -11.27 -3.17
CA ASP A 85 1.89 -12.54 -2.49
C ASP A 85 1.58 -12.38 -1.01
N ILE A 86 1.91 -11.22 -0.42
CA ILE A 86 1.64 -10.95 0.99
C ILE A 86 0.57 -9.87 1.18
N ALA A 87 0.06 -9.29 0.10
CA ALA A 87 -0.97 -8.25 0.18
C ALA A 87 -2.36 -8.86 0.37
N GLU A 88 -3.23 -8.09 1.01
CA GLU A 88 -4.64 -8.46 1.12
C GLU A 88 -5.34 -8.35 -0.22
N GLY A 89 -4.90 -7.44 -1.07
CA GLY A 89 -5.44 -7.26 -2.40
C GLY A 89 -4.54 -6.41 -3.25
N VAL A 90 -4.75 -6.47 -4.55
CA VAL A 90 -3.95 -5.76 -5.54
C VAL A 90 -4.87 -5.05 -6.51
N VAL A 91 -4.62 -3.76 -6.75
CA VAL A 91 -5.32 -2.98 -7.77
C VAL A 91 -4.29 -2.54 -8.79
N CYS A 92 -4.58 -2.77 -10.06
CA CYS A 92 -3.60 -2.50 -11.09
C CYS A 92 -4.31 -1.96 -12.33
N GLY A 93 -3.82 -0.83 -12.86
CA GLY A 93 -4.29 -0.33 -14.13
C GLY A 93 -5.56 0.49 -14.09
N MET A 94 -5.98 0.94 -12.91
CA MET A 94 -7.23 1.72 -12.77
C MET A 94 -6.96 3.20 -12.57
N GLY A 95 -5.74 3.67 -12.87
CA GLY A 95 -5.38 5.05 -12.64
C GLY A 95 -5.48 5.40 -11.16
N THR A 96 -5.71 6.67 -10.87
CA THR A 96 -5.83 7.10 -9.47
C THR A 96 -7.10 6.58 -8.80
N LYS A 97 -8.07 6.12 -9.59
CA LYS A 97 -9.29 5.51 -9.07
C LYS A 97 -8.97 4.27 -8.24
N GLY A 98 -7.82 3.64 -8.51
CA GLY A 98 -7.40 2.47 -7.76
C GLY A 98 -7.28 2.72 -6.26
N TYR A 99 -6.89 3.94 -5.87
CA TYR A 99 -6.84 4.28 -4.45
C TYR A 99 -8.24 4.23 -3.81
N GLU A 100 -9.24 4.71 -4.53
CA GLU A 100 -10.61 4.71 -4.02
C GLU A 100 -11.13 3.28 -3.86
N PHE A 101 -10.86 2.44 -4.83
CA PHE A 101 -11.28 1.03 -4.76
C PHE A 101 -10.62 0.33 -3.57
N ALA A 102 -9.32 0.53 -3.39
CA ALA A 102 -8.60 -0.10 -2.30
C ALA A 102 -9.09 0.43 -0.94
N LEU A 103 -9.33 1.73 -0.86
CA LEU A 103 -9.82 2.34 0.39
C LEU A 103 -11.19 1.78 0.76
N GLU A 104 -12.08 1.68 -0.22
CA GLU A 104 -13.41 1.14 0.03
C GLU A 104 -13.33 -0.29 0.55
N LYS A 105 -12.47 -1.10 -0.06
CA LYS A 105 -12.30 -2.48 0.38
C LYS A 105 -11.72 -2.52 1.78
N ALA A 106 -10.74 -1.68 2.06
CA ALA A 106 -10.07 -1.67 3.36
C ALA A 106 -11.04 -1.27 4.48
N ILE A 107 -11.90 -0.29 4.21
CA ILE A 107 -12.87 0.17 5.20
C ILE A 107 -13.92 -0.90 5.49
N ASN A 108 -14.35 -1.63 4.47
CA ASN A 108 -15.44 -2.59 4.57
C ASN A 108 -15.00 -4.01 4.88
N SER A 109 -13.71 -4.25 5.07
CA SER A 109 -13.22 -5.58 5.42
C SER A 109 -12.82 -5.60 6.89
N ASN A 110 -13.09 -6.68 7.51
CA ASN A 110 -12.77 -6.86 8.93
C ASN A 110 -11.56 -7.75 9.11
#